data_1df09559b6530dba71258d59b90f180f
#
_entry.id   1df09559b6530dba71258d59b90f180f
#
_cell.length_a   1.000
_cell.length_b   1.000
_cell.length_c   1.000
_cell.angle_alpha   90.00
_cell.angle_beta   90.00
_cell.angle_gamma   90.00
#
_symmetry.space_group_name_H-M   'P 1'
#
loop_
_entity.id
_entity.type
_entity.pdbx_description
1 polymer ?
#
loop_
_entity_poly.entity_id
_entity_poly.type
_entity_poly.pdbx_seq_one_letter_code
_entity_poly.pdbx_strand_id
1 'polypeptide(L)'
;MKETRICSNCGIEHPLDTMYQVEGDWLCESCADRLTVVCDHCNDRIYEENAIEDDNHTLCDHCFDEYYIRCEDCGRIISRD
;
A
#
# COMPACT_ATOMS: atom_id res chain seq x y z
N MET A 1 -20.71 18.44 10.13
CA MET A 1 -20.32 17.31 11.00
C MET A 1 -19.31 16.45 10.26
N LYS A 2 -18.27 16.04 10.98
CA LYS A 2 -17.26 15.18 10.38
C LYS A 2 -17.71 13.73 10.50
N GLU A 3 -17.56 12.99 9.41
CA GLU A 3 -17.87 11.58 9.43
C GLU A 3 -16.73 10.80 10.11
N THR A 4 -17.09 9.71 10.75
CA THR A 4 -16.12 8.83 11.39
C THR A 4 -16.36 7.40 10.96
N ARG A 5 -15.32 6.58 11.12
CA ARG A 5 -15.42 5.14 10.86
C ARG A 5 -14.60 4.38 11.87
N ILE A 6 -14.96 3.12 12.05
CA ILE A 6 -14.21 2.21 12.90
C ILE A 6 -13.03 1.64 12.08
N CYS A 7 -11.83 1.74 12.64
CA CYS A 7 -10.66 1.16 12.03
C CYS A 7 -10.83 -0.36 11.93
N SER A 8 -10.59 -0.92 10.74
CA SER A 8 -10.74 -2.36 10.50
C SER A 8 -9.74 -3.20 11.29
N ASN A 9 -8.64 -2.61 11.72
CA ASN A 9 -7.60 -3.33 12.45
C ASN A 9 -7.71 -3.20 13.96
N CYS A 10 -7.77 -1.97 14.47
CA CYS A 10 -7.78 -1.74 15.93
C CYS A 10 -9.18 -1.62 16.53
N GLY A 11 -10.20 -1.44 15.70
CA GLY A 11 -11.58 -1.36 16.16
C GLY A 11 -11.95 -0.04 16.86
N ILE A 12 -11.13 0.97 16.76
CA ILE A 12 -11.36 2.27 17.39
C ILE A 12 -11.92 3.25 16.35
N GLU A 13 -12.90 4.05 16.75
CA GLU A 13 -13.48 5.06 15.88
C GLU A 13 -12.53 6.22 15.68
N HIS A 14 -12.39 6.66 14.43
CA HIS A 14 -11.53 7.78 14.05
C HIS A 14 -12.24 8.66 13.03
N PRO A 15 -11.89 9.95 12.94
CA PRO A 15 -12.40 10.81 11.88
C PRO A 15 -11.91 10.34 10.51
N LEU A 16 -12.79 10.35 9.51
CA LEU A 16 -12.40 9.95 8.14
C LEU A 16 -11.25 10.78 7.60
N ASP A 17 -11.14 12.04 7.98
CA ASP A 17 -10.06 12.93 7.54
C ASP A 17 -8.67 12.37 7.86
N THR A 18 -8.55 11.57 8.90
CA THR A 18 -7.27 11.02 9.35
C THR A 18 -7.10 9.55 8.99
N MET A 19 -8.10 8.97 8.32
CA MET A 19 -8.07 7.55 7.98
C MET A 19 -7.64 7.34 6.53
N TYR A 20 -7.17 6.13 6.25
CA TYR A 20 -6.78 5.73 4.90
C TYR A 20 -7.59 4.53 4.47
N GLN A 21 -8.04 4.55 3.23
CA GLN A 21 -8.72 3.40 2.63
C GLN A 21 -7.66 2.57 1.92
N VAL A 22 -7.50 1.33 2.36
CA VAL A 22 -6.49 0.41 1.81
C VAL A 22 -7.20 -0.87 1.39
N GLU A 23 -7.22 -1.14 0.11
CA GLU A 23 -7.84 -2.34 -0.48
C GLU A 23 -9.26 -2.60 0.03
N GLY A 24 -10.03 -1.51 0.18
CA GLY A 24 -11.42 -1.60 0.63
C GLY A 24 -11.61 -1.48 2.14
N ASP A 25 -10.55 -1.52 2.91
CA ASP A 25 -10.59 -1.40 4.37
C ASP A 25 -10.25 0.02 4.80
N TRP A 26 -10.88 0.47 5.89
CA TRP A 26 -10.56 1.76 6.47
C TRP A 26 -9.66 1.56 7.68
N LEU A 27 -8.49 2.16 7.64
CA LEU A 27 -7.49 2.07 8.71
C LEU A 27 -7.20 3.45 9.26
N CYS A 28 -6.97 3.53 10.58
CA CYS A 28 -6.54 4.78 11.17
C CYS A 28 -5.08 5.04 10.78
N GLU A 29 -4.63 6.26 10.98
CA GLU A 29 -3.27 6.65 10.61
C GLU A 29 -2.20 5.72 11.19
N SER A 30 -2.32 5.38 12.47
CA SER A 30 -1.34 4.49 13.12
C SER A 30 -1.32 3.10 12.52
N CYS A 31 -2.51 2.52 12.28
CA CYS A 31 -2.58 1.18 11.68
C CYS A 31 -2.09 1.19 10.24
N ALA A 32 -2.51 2.19 9.47
CA ALA A 32 -2.07 2.32 8.09
C ALA A 32 -0.55 2.44 8.01
N ASP A 33 0.05 3.24 8.90
CA ASP A 33 1.49 3.45 8.92
C ASP A 33 2.26 2.15 9.20
N ARG A 34 1.72 1.28 10.04
CA ARG A 34 2.37 0.02 10.41
C ARG A 34 2.10 -1.14 9.47
N LEU A 35 0.90 -1.17 8.90
CA LEU A 35 0.45 -2.32 8.11
C LEU A 35 0.58 -2.12 6.61
N THR A 36 0.80 -0.90 6.17
CA THR A 36 0.77 -0.57 4.75
C THR A 36 2.01 0.18 4.31
N VAL A 37 2.23 0.15 3.00
CA VAL A 37 3.29 0.93 2.34
C VAL A 37 2.68 1.65 1.15
N VAL A 38 3.41 2.61 0.61
CA VAL A 38 2.96 3.40 -0.54
C VAL A 38 3.74 2.97 -1.77
N CYS A 39 3.02 2.68 -2.84
CA CYS A 39 3.64 2.34 -4.12
C CYS A 39 4.44 3.53 -4.64
N ASP A 40 5.68 3.30 -5.04
CA ASP A 40 6.55 4.36 -5.57
C ASP A 40 6.11 4.86 -6.93
N HIS A 41 5.33 4.10 -7.67
CA HIS A 41 4.90 4.45 -9.01
C HIS A 41 3.58 5.23 -9.02
N CYS A 42 2.55 4.67 -8.42
CA CYS A 42 1.21 5.28 -8.44
C CYS A 42 0.85 6.00 -7.14
N ASN A 43 1.66 5.87 -6.11
CA ASN A 43 1.45 6.46 -4.79
C ASN A 43 0.20 5.95 -4.07
N ASP A 44 -0.32 4.81 -4.46
CA ASP A 44 -1.43 4.18 -3.77
C ASP A 44 -0.93 3.46 -2.52
N ARG A 45 -1.71 3.53 -1.46
CA ARG A 45 -1.39 2.83 -0.23
C ARG A 45 -1.93 1.40 -0.30
N ILE A 46 -1.08 0.43 -0.01
CA ILE A 46 -1.42 -0.99 -0.06
C ILE A 46 -0.89 -1.69 1.18
N TYR A 47 -1.41 -2.88 1.48
CA TYR A 47 -0.87 -3.67 2.57
C TYR A 47 0.55 -4.12 2.26
N GLU A 48 1.40 -4.05 3.27
CA GLU A 48 2.80 -4.46 3.13
C GLU A 48 2.92 -5.90 2.62
N GLU A 49 2.04 -6.79 3.09
CA GLU A 49 2.05 -8.19 2.66
C GLU A 49 1.76 -8.38 1.18
N ASN A 50 1.06 -7.41 0.57
CA ASN A 50 0.73 -7.46 -0.85
C ASN A 50 1.68 -6.61 -1.70
N ALA A 51 2.57 -5.88 -1.06
CA ALA A 51 3.53 -5.05 -1.76
C ALA A 51 4.68 -5.88 -2.31
N ILE A 52 5.15 -5.48 -3.47
CA ILE A 52 6.33 -6.09 -4.07
C ILE A 52 7.49 -5.16 -3.78
N GLU A 53 8.39 -5.60 -2.92
CA GLU A 53 9.51 -4.78 -2.48
C GLU A 53 10.84 -5.32 -2.96
N ASP A 54 11.73 -4.41 -3.27
CA ASP A 54 13.11 -4.69 -3.63
C ASP A 54 13.97 -3.64 -2.93
N ASP A 55 15.29 -3.72 -3.02
CA ASP A 55 16.21 -2.77 -2.38
C ASP A 55 15.88 -1.31 -2.70
N ASN A 56 15.37 -1.05 -3.91
CA ASN A 56 15.11 0.32 -4.38
C ASN A 56 13.66 0.59 -4.75
N HIS A 57 12.78 -0.40 -4.66
CA HIS A 57 11.41 -0.26 -5.15
C HIS A 57 10.40 -0.81 -4.16
N THR A 58 9.30 -0.09 -4.02
CA THR A 58 8.11 -0.59 -3.33
C THR A 58 6.95 -0.38 -4.31
N LEU A 59 6.34 -1.46 -4.76
CA LEU A 59 5.33 -1.42 -5.82
C LEU A 59 4.09 -2.20 -5.42
N CYS A 60 2.93 -1.76 -5.90
CA CYS A 60 1.72 -2.56 -5.78
C CYS A 60 1.71 -3.62 -6.89
N ASP A 61 0.91 -4.66 -6.70
CA ASP A 61 0.76 -5.73 -7.69
C ASP A 61 0.45 -5.20 -9.08
N HIS A 62 -0.45 -4.22 -9.13
CA HIS A 62 -0.90 -3.64 -10.40
C HIS A 62 0.25 -2.99 -11.17
N CYS A 63 0.99 -2.11 -10.50
CA CYS A 63 2.12 -1.43 -11.13
C CYS A 63 3.22 -2.40 -11.52
N PHE A 64 3.51 -3.36 -10.65
CA PHE A 64 4.51 -4.37 -10.95
C PHE A 64 4.13 -5.17 -12.19
N ASP A 65 2.88 -5.59 -12.26
CA ASP A 65 2.40 -6.42 -13.37
C ASP A 65 2.39 -5.64 -14.71
N GLU A 66 2.06 -4.36 -14.67
CA GLU A 66 1.92 -3.56 -15.89
C GLU A 66 3.22 -2.89 -16.36
N TYR A 67 4.04 -2.42 -15.42
CA TYR A 67 5.17 -1.55 -15.76
C TYR A 67 6.53 -2.14 -15.43
N TYR A 68 6.56 -3.22 -14.67
CA TYR A 68 7.82 -3.80 -14.18
C TYR A 68 7.81 -5.31 -14.38
N ILE A 69 9.01 -5.89 -14.36
CA ILE A 69 9.18 -7.33 -14.35
C ILE A 69 10.32 -7.67 -13.41
N ARG A 70 10.37 -8.92 -13.00
CA ARG A 70 11.48 -9.43 -12.20
C ARG A 70 12.49 -10.06 -13.13
N CYS A 71 13.75 -9.66 -13.00
CA CYS A 71 14.83 -10.22 -13.79
C CYS A 71 15.03 -11.69 -13.43
N GLU A 72 15.08 -12.57 -14.43
CA GLU A 72 15.27 -14.01 -14.19
C GLU A 72 16.68 -14.33 -13.70
N ASP A 73 17.67 -13.52 -14.08
CA ASP A 73 19.08 -13.78 -13.74
C ASP A 73 19.44 -13.31 -12.33
N CYS A 74 18.95 -12.14 -11.93
CA CYS A 74 19.34 -11.56 -10.65
C CYS A 74 18.16 -11.38 -9.69
N GLY A 75 16.93 -11.57 -10.14
CA GLY A 75 15.74 -11.44 -9.31
C GLY A 75 15.36 -10.01 -8.95
N ARG A 76 15.99 -9.03 -9.54
CA ARG A 76 15.68 -7.63 -9.26
C ARG A 76 14.46 -7.16 -10.05
N ILE A 77 13.78 -6.18 -9.49
CA ILE A 77 12.67 -5.54 -10.17
C ILE A 77 13.22 -4.53 -11.17
N ILE A 78 12.83 -4.65 -12.42
CA ILE A 78 13.28 -3.75 -13.48
C ILE A 78 12.07 -3.23 -14.24
N SER A 79 12.19 -2.04 -14.80
CA SER A 79 11.17 -1.44 -15.64
C SER A 79 11.07 -2.20 -16.97
N ARG A 80 9.85 -2.36 -17.46
CA ARG A 80 9.62 -2.99 -18.76
C ARG A 80 10.12 -2.14 -19.93
N ASP A 81 10.30 -0.87 -19.72
CA ASP A 81 10.78 0.04 -20.77
C ASP A 81 12.30 -0.01 -20.91
#